data_7973fc849d12e94f989eadb02e6a25e7
#
_entry.id   7973fc849d12e94f989eadb02e6a25e7
#
_cell.length_a   1.000
_cell.length_b   1.000
_cell.length_c   1.000
_cell.angle_alpha   90.00
_cell.angle_beta   90.00
_cell.angle_gamma   90.00
#
_symmetry.space_group_name_H-M   'P 1'
#
loop_
_entity.id
_entity.type
_entity.pdbx_description
1 polymer ?
#
loop_
_entity_poly.entity_id
_entity_poly.type
_entity_poly.pdbx_seq_one_letter_code
_entity_poly.pdbx_strand_id
1 'polypeptide(L)'
;MIRLEVIELAEPMSSALEDFKLYAAVPDNTQEQLLLSALRTAMDKVQRVADSALLAGRWRVCADDHPGVVSVYMGGKVVSVTDGEGLPVSFKQRGGRVYLGSDDYVEVEFVTEPVPADYARLLPVVCQYATALYDGQDDKTLNSILLQCL
;
A
#
# COMPACT_ATOMS: atom_id res chain seq x y z
N MET A 1 4.60 6.53 19.51
CA MET A 1 4.06 6.87 18.17
C MET A 1 4.49 5.82 17.16
N ILE A 2 3.59 5.39 16.33
CA ILE A 2 3.88 4.40 15.27
C ILE A 2 3.78 5.11 13.93
N ARG A 3 4.82 5.00 13.10
CA ARG A 3 4.88 5.65 11.80
C ARG A 3 5.21 4.63 10.72
N LEU A 4 4.39 4.60 9.68
CA LEU A 4 4.62 3.79 8.50
C LEU A 4 5.27 4.64 7.42
N GLU A 5 6.40 4.17 6.89
CA GLU A 5 7.14 4.82 5.82
C GLU A 5 7.25 3.89 4.61
N VAL A 6 7.04 4.42 3.42
CA VAL A 6 7.37 3.70 2.19
C VAL A 6 8.86 3.92 1.88
N ILE A 7 9.59 2.84 1.64
CA ILE A 7 10.99 2.89 1.21
C ILE A 7 11.05 2.83 -0.31
N GLU A 8 10.32 1.89 -0.90
CA GLU A 8 10.29 1.67 -2.34
C GLU A 8 8.92 1.10 -2.72
N LEU A 9 8.39 1.55 -3.85
CA LEU A 9 7.12 1.08 -4.37
C LEU A 9 7.26 0.86 -5.86
N ALA A 10 6.88 -0.32 -6.33
CA ALA A 10 6.94 -0.67 -7.75
C ALA A 10 5.95 0.17 -8.56
N GLU A 11 6.25 0.36 -9.83
CA GLU A 11 5.32 0.98 -10.75
C GLU A 11 4.13 0.05 -11.04
N PRO A 12 2.95 0.60 -11.35
CA PRO A 12 1.82 -0.20 -11.80
C PRO A 12 2.17 -1.00 -13.04
N MET A 13 1.63 -2.22 -13.15
CA MET A 13 1.81 -3.04 -14.34
C MET A 13 1.17 -2.36 -15.56
N SER A 14 1.77 -2.56 -16.74
CA SER A 14 1.25 -2.00 -18.00
C SER A 14 -0.19 -2.45 -18.27
N SER A 15 -0.55 -3.67 -17.89
CA SER A 15 -1.93 -4.17 -18.00
C SER A 15 -2.92 -3.34 -17.17
N ALA A 16 -2.53 -2.89 -15.97
CA ALA A 16 -3.37 -2.03 -15.14
C ALA A 16 -3.60 -0.67 -15.79
N LEU A 17 -2.57 -0.11 -16.41
CA LEU A 17 -2.70 1.15 -17.14
C LEU A 17 -3.66 1.00 -18.34
N GLU A 18 -3.56 -0.08 -19.08
CA GLU A 18 -4.47 -0.37 -20.19
C GLU A 18 -5.92 -0.53 -19.71
N ASP A 19 -6.15 -1.27 -18.64
CA ASP A 19 -7.48 -1.44 -18.06
C ASP A 19 -8.06 -0.10 -17.58
N PHE A 20 -7.22 0.75 -16.98
CA PHE A 20 -7.63 2.08 -16.55
C PHE A 20 -8.02 2.95 -17.76
N LYS A 21 -7.22 2.94 -18.83
CA LYS A 21 -7.53 3.70 -20.06
C LYS A 21 -8.87 3.28 -20.64
N LEU A 22 -9.15 1.98 -20.68
CA LEU A 22 -10.44 1.46 -21.16
C LEU A 22 -11.59 1.89 -20.25
N TYR A 23 -11.41 1.81 -18.95
CA TYR A 23 -12.44 2.20 -17.97
C TYR A 23 -12.77 3.69 -18.09
N ALA A 24 -11.76 4.53 -18.17
CA ALA A 24 -11.92 5.99 -18.25
C ALA A 24 -12.28 6.50 -19.64
N ALA A 25 -12.31 5.61 -20.65
CA ALA A 25 -12.55 5.95 -22.06
C ALA A 25 -11.63 7.06 -22.59
N VAL A 26 -10.35 7.01 -22.20
CA VAL A 26 -9.37 8.02 -22.59
C VAL A 26 -8.79 7.65 -23.96
N PRO A 27 -8.77 8.60 -24.93
CA PRO A 27 -8.09 8.37 -26.21
C PRO A 27 -6.59 8.15 -26.06
N ASP A 28 -5.98 7.48 -27.05
CA ASP A 28 -4.58 7.05 -27.06
C ASP A 28 -3.57 8.09 -26.58
N ASN A 29 -2.62 7.65 -25.76
CA ASN A 29 -1.33 8.30 -25.44
C ASN A 29 -1.37 9.76 -25.01
N THR A 30 -2.54 10.36 -24.95
CA THR A 30 -2.72 11.74 -24.50
C THR A 30 -2.63 11.74 -22.97
N GLN A 31 -1.71 12.55 -22.42
CA GLN A 31 -1.58 12.73 -20.96
C GLN A 31 -1.24 11.44 -20.20
N GLU A 32 -0.47 10.54 -20.80
CA GLU A 32 -0.13 9.25 -20.19
C GLU A 32 0.52 9.40 -18.81
N GLN A 33 1.34 10.43 -18.61
CA GLN A 33 1.97 10.70 -17.32
C GLN A 33 0.93 11.06 -16.24
N LEU A 34 -0.08 11.82 -16.59
CA LEU A 34 -1.17 12.17 -15.67
C LEU A 34 -2.01 10.95 -15.34
N LEU A 35 -2.30 10.11 -16.32
CA LEU A 35 -3.02 8.85 -16.13
C LEU A 35 -2.24 7.90 -15.22
N LEU A 36 -0.94 7.76 -15.46
CA LEU A 36 -0.08 6.90 -14.65
C LEU A 36 0.02 7.41 -13.22
N SER A 37 0.11 8.72 -13.03
CA SER A 37 0.12 9.34 -11.70
C SER A 37 -1.19 9.08 -10.95
N ALA A 38 -2.34 9.24 -11.61
CA ALA A 38 -3.65 8.96 -11.03
C ALA A 38 -3.77 7.47 -10.65
N LEU A 39 -3.33 6.59 -11.53
CA LEU A 39 -3.35 5.14 -11.28
C LEU A 39 -2.46 4.75 -10.09
N ARG A 40 -1.25 5.28 -10.04
CA ARG A 40 -0.31 5.02 -8.95
C ARG A 40 -0.89 5.48 -7.60
N THR A 41 -1.43 6.69 -7.56
CA THR A 41 -2.06 7.24 -6.36
C THR A 41 -3.26 6.41 -5.93
N ALA A 42 -4.10 6.00 -6.88
CA ALA A 42 -5.26 5.16 -6.60
C ALA A 42 -4.86 3.79 -6.06
N MET A 43 -3.88 3.14 -6.67
CA MET A 43 -3.41 1.84 -6.21
C MET A 43 -2.84 1.92 -4.79
N ASP A 44 -2.03 2.94 -4.50
CA ASP A 44 -1.49 3.13 -3.14
C ASP A 44 -2.60 3.37 -2.12
N LYS A 45 -3.57 4.21 -2.46
CA LYS A 45 -4.68 4.52 -1.54
C LYS A 45 -5.57 3.30 -1.28
N VAL A 46 -5.94 2.59 -2.32
CA VAL A 46 -6.79 1.39 -2.22
C VAL A 46 -6.08 0.29 -1.44
N GLN A 47 -4.79 0.03 -1.70
CA GLN A 47 -4.06 -1.02 -0.99
C GLN A 47 -3.96 -0.74 0.51
N ARG A 48 -3.82 0.52 0.91
CA ARG A 48 -3.77 0.90 2.34
C ARG A 48 -5.12 0.72 3.02
N VAL A 49 -6.20 1.12 2.37
CA VAL A 49 -7.55 1.02 2.93
C VAL A 49 -8.01 -0.44 2.98
N ALA A 50 -7.74 -1.22 1.94
CA ALA A 50 -8.10 -2.63 1.87
C ALA A 50 -7.16 -3.53 2.68
N ASP A 51 -6.04 -3.00 3.15
CA ASP A 51 -4.95 -3.77 3.80
C ASP A 51 -4.50 -4.96 2.94
N SER A 52 -4.37 -4.74 1.64
CA SER A 52 -4.03 -5.76 0.64
C SER A 52 -3.11 -5.15 -0.40
N ALA A 53 -1.92 -5.70 -0.59
CA ALA A 53 -0.95 -5.15 -1.53
C ALA A 53 -1.43 -5.25 -2.98
N LEU A 54 -1.33 -4.13 -3.69
CA LEU A 54 -1.55 -4.04 -5.13
C LEU A 54 -0.26 -3.73 -5.88
N LEU A 55 0.69 -3.12 -5.20
CA LEU A 55 2.03 -2.84 -5.72
C LEU A 55 3.05 -3.55 -4.84
N ALA A 56 4.02 -4.20 -5.48
CA ALA A 56 5.17 -4.72 -4.76
C ALA A 56 5.90 -3.54 -4.09
N GLY A 57 6.26 -3.69 -2.83
CA GLY A 57 6.85 -2.58 -2.10
C GLY A 57 7.75 -3.02 -0.96
N ARG A 58 8.54 -2.05 -0.49
CA ARG A 58 9.35 -2.16 0.71
C ARG A 58 8.97 -1.04 1.66
N TRP A 59 8.72 -1.39 2.90
CA TRP A 59 8.13 -0.51 3.89
C TRP A 59 8.89 -0.60 5.21
N ARG A 60 8.77 0.45 6.02
CA ARG A 60 9.32 0.49 7.38
C ARG A 60 8.27 0.98 8.36
N VAL A 61 8.13 0.29 9.48
CA VAL A 61 7.36 0.77 10.62
C VAL A 61 8.35 1.18 11.70
N CYS A 62 8.27 2.44 12.13
CA CYS A 62 9.02 2.96 13.27
C CYS A 62 8.07 3.05 14.46
N ALA A 63 8.38 2.34 15.54
CA ALA A 63 7.52 2.29 16.73
C ALA A 63 8.35 2.60 17.99
N ASP A 64 8.04 3.72 18.64
CA ASP A 64 8.70 4.15 19.87
C ASP A 64 7.85 3.89 21.12
N ASP A 65 6.56 3.63 20.94
CA ASP A 65 5.63 3.34 22.02
C ASP A 65 4.74 2.17 21.60
N HIS A 66 5.11 0.96 22.02
CA HIS A 66 4.41 -0.27 21.66
C HIS A 66 4.46 -1.27 22.81
N PRO A 67 3.47 -2.18 22.91
CA PRO A 67 3.38 -3.15 24.02
C PRO A 67 4.20 -4.44 23.78
N GLY A 68 5.25 -4.42 22.96
CA GLY A 68 5.99 -5.61 22.56
C GLY A 68 5.41 -6.31 21.32
N VAL A 69 4.41 -5.71 20.69
CA VAL A 69 3.80 -6.20 19.45
C VAL A 69 3.65 -5.01 18.49
N VAL A 70 4.14 -5.18 17.27
CA VAL A 70 4.05 -4.16 16.21
C VAL A 70 3.35 -4.78 15.01
N SER A 71 2.38 -4.04 14.44
CA SER A 71 1.67 -4.50 13.25
C SER A 71 2.45 -4.18 11.98
N VAL A 72 2.43 -5.11 11.03
CA VAL A 72 2.76 -4.85 9.64
C VAL A 72 1.48 -4.92 8.81
N TYR A 73 1.53 -4.40 7.59
CA TYR A 73 0.33 -4.10 6.82
C TYR A 73 0.36 -4.80 5.46
N MET A 74 -0.82 -4.91 4.85
CA MET A 74 -0.95 -5.38 3.47
C MET A 74 -0.37 -6.78 3.23
N GLY A 75 -0.47 -7.65 4.23
CA GLY A 75 0.09 -9.01 4.12
C GLY A 75 1.60 -9.06 4.08
N GLY A 76 2.27 -8.00 4.55
CA GLY A 76 3.72 -7.85 4.46
C GLY A 76 4.49 -8.93 5.20
N LYS A 77 5.65 -9.28 4.64
CA LYS A 77 6.60 -10.22 5.24
C LYS A 77 7.79 -9.46 5.78
N VAL A 78 8.07 -9.65 7.06
CA VAL A 78 9.20 -8.96 7.73
C VAL A 78 10.53 -9.48 7.18
N VAL A 79 11.42 -8.55 6.84
CA VAL A 79 12.76 -8.85 6.37
C VAL A 79 13.81 -8.49 7.40
N SER A 80 13.57 -7.49 8.25
CA SER A 80 14.49 -7.12 9.34
C SER A 80 13.79 -6.37 10.45
N VAL A 81 14.31 -6.51 11.67
CA VAL A 81 13.92 -5.71 12.83
C VAL A 81 15.19 -5.20 13.47
N THR A 82 15.28 -3.89 13.67
CA THR A 82 16.45 -3.24 14.29
C THR A 82 15.99 -2.31 15.42
N ASP A 83 16.91 -2.07 16.36
CA ASP A 83 16.68 -1.09 17.43
C ASP A 83 17.08 0.32 16.99
N GLY A 84 17.04 1.29 17.92
CA GLY A 84 17.39 2.68 17.64
C GLY A 84 18.86 2.90 17.28
N GLU A 85 19.72 1.91 17.52
CA GLU A 85 21.14 1.94 17.18
C GLU A 85 21.47 1.16 15.90
N GLY A 86 20.44 0.60 15.24
CA GLY A 86 20.61 -0.19 14.03
C GLY A 86 21.02 -1.63 14.27
N LEU A 87 20.98 -2.12 15.51
CA LEU A 87 21.34 -3.48 15.86
C LEU A 87 20.14 -4.42 15.67
N PRO A 88 20.38 -5.68 15.20
CA PRO A 88 19.30 -6.64 15.01
C PRO A 88 18.55 -6.97 16.31
N VAL A 89 17.23 -7.10 16.21
CA VAL A 89 16.36 -7.48 17.31
C VAL A 89 15.65 -8.80 16.96
N SER A 90 15.64 -9.72 17.92
CA SER A 90 14.91 -10.99 17.75
C SER A 90 13.42 -10.78 17.70
N PHE A 91 12.74 -11.44 16.79
CA PHE A 91 11.31 -11.31 16.60
C PHE A 91 10.67 -12.61 16.12
N LYS A 92 9.35 -12.67 16.25
CA LYS A 92 8.51 -13.69 15.61
C LYS A 92 7.37 -13.00 14.89
N GLN A 93 7.14 -13.37 13.64
CA GLN A 93 6.01 -12.87 12.88
C GLN A 93 4.90 -13.92 12.85
N ARG A 94 3.67 -13.50 13.15
CA ARG A 94 2.45 -14.29 12.99
C ARG A 94 1.42 -13.45 12.27
N GLY A 95 1.17 -13.77 10.99
CA GLY A 95 0.30 -12.95 10.16
C GLY A 95 0.79 -11.50 10.09
N GLY A 96 -0.09 -10.57 10.38
CA GLY A 96 0.23 -9.14 10.39
C GLY A 96 0.88 -8.62 11.66
N ARG A 97 1.32 -9.48 12.56
CA ARG A 97 1.87 -9.07 13.87
C ARG A 97 3.29 -9.54 14.06
N VAL A 98 4.13 -8.64 14.58
CA VAL A 98 5.52 -8.92 14.93
C VAL A 98 5.65 -8.87 16.45
N TYR A 99 6.05 -9.99 17.05
CA TYR A 99 6.21 -10.14 18.49
C TYR A 99 7.66 -9.93 18.85
N LEU A 100 7.89 -9.02 19.81
CA LEU A 100 9.20 -8.58 20.26
C LEU A 100 9.40 -8.95 21.73
N GLY A 101 10.64 -9.03 22.15
CA GLY A 101 10.98 -9.35 23.54
C GLY A 101 10.93 -8.14 24.49
N SER A 102 10.72 -6.94 23.99
CA SER A 102 10.69 -5.71 24.79
C SER A 102 9.74 -4.68 24.17
N ASP A 103 9.54 -3.57 24.89
CA ASP A 103 8.77 -2.42 24.43
C ASP A 103 9.65 -1.24 23.96
N ASP A 104 10.95 -1.48 23.78
CA ASP A 104 11.89 -0.48 23.30
C ASP A 104 11.63 -0.11 21.84
N TYR A 105 12.13 1.06 21.43
CA TYR A 105 12.03 1.53 20.06
C TYR A 105 12.55 0.48 19.06
N VAL A 106 11.79 0.26 18.01
CA VAL A 106 12.18 -0.63 16.92
C VAL A 106 11.82 -0.06 15.56
N GLU A 107 12.58 -0.48 14.56
CA GLU A 107 12.27 -0.29 13.14
C GLU A 107 12.05 -1.66 12.50
N VAL A 108 10.88 -1.87 11.92
CA VAL A 108 10.50 -3.12 11.26
C VAL A 108 10.43 -2.87 9.77
N GLU A 109 11.32 -3.51 9.00
CA GLU A 109 11.21 -3.50 7.55
C GLU A 109 10.45 -4.72 7.06
N PHE A 110 9.52 -4.50 6.14
CA PHE A 110 8.75 -5.59 5.53
C PHE A 110 8.56 -5.33 4.04
N VAL A 111 8.31 -6.38 3.31
CA VAL A 111 8.04 -6.34 1.87
C VAL A 111 6.63 -6.80 1.61
N THR A 112 6.00 -6.22 0.59
CA THR A 112 4.65 -6.57 0.16
C THR A 112 4.67 -7.04 -1.28
N GLU A 113 3.76 -7.98 -1.59
CA GLU A 113 3.56 -8.45 -2.95
C GLU A 113 2.08 -8.61 -3.24
N PRO A 114 1.61 -8.31 -4.46
CA PRO A 114 0.21 -8.51 -4.81
C PRO A 114 -0.20 -9.97 -4.72
N VAL A 115 -1.38 -10.21 -4.14
CA VAL A 115 -2.05 -11.51 -4.17
C VAL A 115 -3.02 -11.47 -5.35
N PRO A 116 -2.90 -12.40 -6.34
CA PRO A 116 -3.69 -12.32 -7.57
C PRO A 116 -5.20 -12.20 -7.37
N ALA A 117 -5.77 -12.92 -6.41
CA ALA A 117 -7.21 -12.87 -6.12
C ALA A 117 -7.65 -11.50 -5.61
N ASP A 118 -6.88 -10.91 -4.68
CA ASP A 118 -7.14 -9.57 -4.14
C ASP A 118 -6.94 -8.50 -5.19
N TYR A 119 -5.90 -8.65 -5.99
CA TYR A 119 -5.62 -7.73 -7.10
C TYR A 119 -6.80 -7.67 -8.07
N ALA A 120 -7.30 -8.84 -8.50
CA ALA A 120 -8.44 -8.92 -9.43
C ALA A 120 -9.71 -8.31 -8.81
N ARG A 121 -9.94 -8.53 -7.53
CA ARG A 121 -11.11 -8.01 -6.81
C ARG A 121 -11.07 -6.49 -6.65
N LEU A 122 -9.89 -5.92 -6.41
CA LEU A 122 -9.73 -4.50 -6.09
C LEU A 122 -9.47 -3.63 -7.32
N LEU A 123 -9.04 -4.21 -8.44
CA LEU A 123 -8.74 -3.43 -9.64
C LEU A 123 -9.91 -2.55 -10.12
N PRO A 124 -11.17 -3.01 -10.13
CA PRO A 124 -12.29 -2.13 -10.48
C PRO A 124 -12.43 -0.91 -9.56
N VAL A 125 -12.17 -1.07 -8.26
CA VAL A 125 -12.19 0.05 -7.31
C VAL A 125 -11.05 1.03 -7.60
N VAL A 126 -9.87 0.51 -7.92
CA VAL A 126 -8.71 1.32 -8.34
C VAL A 126 -9.04 2.14 -9.57
N CYS A 127 -9.62 1.54 -10.60
CA CYS A 127 -10.00 2.24 -11.83
C CYS A 127 -11.03 3.34 -11.55
N GLN A 128 -12.01 3.06 -10.71
CA GLN A 128 -13.03 4.03 -10.32
C GLN A 128 -12.40 5.21 -9.56
N TYR A 129 -11.52 4.94 -8.62
CA TYR A 129 -10.83 5.97 -7.84
C TYR A 129 -9.89 6.80 -8.72
N ALA A 130 -9.11 6.15 -9.58
CA ALA A 130 -8.19 6.82 -10.49
C ALA A 130 -8.93 7.73 -11.48
N THR A 131 -10.08 7.29 -11.98
CA THR A 131 -10.94 8.12 -12.86
C THR A 131 -11.44 9.36 -12.12
N ALA A 132 -11.91 9.20 -10.89
CA ALA A 132 -12.37 10.31 -10.08
C ALA A 132 -11.24 11.31 -9.76
N LEU A 133 -10.02 10.82 -9.50
CA LEU A 133 -8.84 11.67 -9.33
C LEU A 133 -8.53 12.44 -10.61
N TYR A 134 -8.51 11.75 -11.74
CA TYR A 134 -8.22 12.34 -13.04
C TYR A 134 -9.25 13.42 -13.42
N ASP A 135 -10.51 13.20 -13.06
CA ASP A 135 -11.60 14.14 -13.31
C ASP A 135 -11.68 15.28 -12.30
N GLY A 136 -10.79 15.27 -11.27
CA GLY A 136 -10.76 16.34 -10.26
C GLY A 136 -11.91 16.30 -9.28
N GLN A 137 -12.46 15.13 -8.98
CA GLN A 137 -13.54 14.98 -8.00
C GLN A 137 -13.08 15.32 -6.58
N ASP A 138 -14.03 15.72 -5.72
CA ASP A 138 -13.76 16.10 -4.35
C ASP A 138 -13.47 14.91 -3.42
N ASP A 139 -12.96 15.21 -2.22
CA ASP A 139 -12.58 14.19 -1.23
C ASP A 139 -13.77 13.33 -0.80
N LYS A 140 -14.96 13.90 -0.74
CA LYS A 140 -16.18 13.17 -0.37
C LYS A 140 -16.48 12.06 -1.37
N THR A 141 -16.37 12.36 -2.67
CA THR A 141 -16.57 11.38 -3.74
C THR A 141 -15.48 10.30 -3.68
N LEU A 142 -14.22 10.70 -3.53
CA LEU A 142 -13.09 9.77 -3.41
C LEU A 142 -13.24 8.83 -2.22
N ASN A 143 -13.59 9.36 -1.05
CA ASN A 143 -13.80 8.55 0.15
C ASN A 143 -14.96 7.57 0.00
N SER A 144 -16.04 7.99 -0.67
CA SER A 144 -17.18 7.11 -0.97
C SER A 144 -16.76 5.89 -1.78
N ILE A 145 -15.87 6.08 -2.75
CA ILE A 145 -15.33 4.97 -3.55
C ILE A 145 -14.53 4.01 -2.66
N LEU A 146 -13.72 4.54 -1.75
CA LEU A 146 -12.89 3.72 -0.86
C LEU A 146 -13.71 2.83 0.09
N LEU A 147 -14.94 3.21 0.42
CA LEU A 147 -15.83 2.38 1.23
C LEU A 147 -16.11 1.02 0.60
N GLN A 148 -15.97 0.88 -0.71
CA GLN A 148 -16.13 -0.40 -1.42
C GLN A 148 -15.01 -1.41 -1.08
N CYS A 149 -13.93 -0.95 -0.47
CA CYS A 149 -12.82 -1.83 -0.03
C CYS A 149 -13.11 -2.56 1.28
N LEU A 150 -14.12 -2.11 2.01
CA LEU A 150 -14.50 -2.65 3.33
C LEU A 150 -15.55 -3.80 3.24
#